data_e99cec6c8a0e2149df3d48542eadddfc
#
_entry.id   e99cec6c8a0e2149df3d48542eadddfc
#
_cell.length_a   1.000
_cell.length_b   1.000
_cell.length_c   1.000
_cell.angle_alpha   90.00
_cell.angle_beta   90.00
_cell.angle_gamma   90.00
#
_symmetry.space_group_name_H-M   'P 1'
#
loop_
_entity.id
_entity.type
_entity.pdbx_description
1 polymer ?
#
loop_
_entity_poly.entity_id
_entity_poly.type
_entity_poly.pdbx_seq_one_letter_code
_entity_poly.pdbx_strand_id
1 'polypeptide(L)'
;MPLVLAFAATLAAQEQLPTDPNEPMDIEPPLLIQETPNRNIVYTTPAGADQKAPADPDQIAATLEKAKKSAASGERLYKSGIIAKVDAENRALKVIRFEADLAEAKLELAKQNVAVQESRLEAGEISEAEIEIAKSLAAAAAKESESAVAKKEKAELDAAMLNLQRQKKLLAMGSGRKSEVNRAQEKVSALQQKN
;
A
#
# COMPACT_ATOMS: atom_id res chain seq x y z
N MET A 1 59.33 39.05 3.73
CA MET A 1 58.18 38.73 4.58
C MET A 1 57.95 37.24 4.46
N PRO A 2 58.33 36.41 5.45
CA PRO A 2 58.21 34.96 5.38
C PRO A 2 56.83 34.49 5.86
N LEU A 3 56.23 33.60 5.07
CA LEU A 3 54.99 32.93 5.32
C LEU A 3 55.23 31.75 6.29
N VAL A 4 54.62 31.77 7.45
CA VAL A 4 54.70 30.72 8.46
C VAL A 4 53.57 29.72 8.17
N LEU A 5 53.96 28.48 7.73
CA LEU A 5 53.06 27.34 7.62
C LEU A 5 52.96 26.65 8.98
N ALA A 6 51.80 26.67 9.59
CA ALA A 6 51.48 25.88 10.77
C ALA A 6 51.02 24.48 10.38
N PHE A 7 51.84 23.47 10.70
CA PHE A 7 51.49 22.07 10.62
C PHE A 7 50.66 21.67 11.85
N ALA A 8 49.44 21.28 11.64
CA ALA A 8 48.61 20.63 12.65
C ALA A 8 48.90 19.12 12.64
N ALA A 9 49.49 18.64 13.72
CA ALA A 9 49.74 17.22 13.96
C ALA A 9 48.43 16.55 14.39
N THR A 10 47.91 15.66 13.56
CA THR A 10 46.84 14.75 13.96
C THR A 10 47.45 13.62 14.79
N LEU A 11 47.09 13.57 16.08
CA LEU A 11 47.34 12.42 16.95
C LEU A 11 46.49 11.25 16.47
N ALA A 12 47.14 10.24 15.87
CA ALA A 12 46.53 8.94 15.64
C ALA A 12 46.49 8.20 16.99
N ALA A 13 45.32 7.98 17.54
CA ALA A 13 45.11 7.03 18.62
C ALA A 13 45.41 5.63 18.07
N GLN A 14 46.56 5.07 18.42
CA GLN A 14 46.85 3.65 18.21
C GLN A 14 46.03 2.89 19.28
N GLU A 15 45.02 2.17 18.85
CA GLU A 15 44.42 1.10 19.63
C GLU A 15 45.50 0.04 19.86
N GLN A 16 45.99 -0.05 21.10
CA GLN A 16 46.87 -1.12 21.52
C GLN A 16 46.13 -2.43 21.55
N LEU A 17 46.38 -3.31 20.62
CA LEU A 17 45.97 -4.72 20.71
C LEU A 17 46.56 -5.35 21.98
N PRO A 18 45.77 -6.16 22.72
CA PRO A 18 46.23 -6.86 23.91
C PRO A 18 47.39 -7.79 23.53
N THR A 19 48.51 -7.62 24.23
CA THR A 19 49.78 -8.35 23.95
C THR A 19 49.88 -9.64 24.71
N ASP A 20 48.92 -10.02 25.55
CA ASP A 20 48.99 -11.23 26.37
C ASP A 20 47.94 -12.27 25.87
N PRO A 21 48.41 -13.45 25.37
CA PRO A 21 47.49 -14.49 24.89
C PRO A 21 46.64 -15.14 25.99
N ASN A 22 46.84 -14.77 27.26
CA ASN A 22 46.06 -15.26 28.41
C ASN A 22 45.17 -14.21 29.08
N GLU A 23 45.06 -12.98 28.54
CA GLU A 23 44.04 -12.05 29.00
C GLU A 23 42.69 -12.51 28.48
N PRO A 24 41.71 -12.76 29.40
CA PRO A 24 40.37 -13.06 28.95
C PRO A 24 39.83 -11.83 28.19
N MET A 25 39.55 -12.01 26.90
CA MET A 25 38.82 -10.98 26.14
C MET A 25 37.53 -10.69 26.91
N ASP A 26 37.43 -9.49 27.44
CA ASP A 26 36.18 -8.97 28.00
C ASP A 26 35.26 -8.69 26.81
N ILE A 27 34.64 -9.77 26.29
CA ILE A 27 33.63 -9.69 25.25
C ILE A 27 32.42 -9.09 25.98
N GLU A 28 32.23 -7.76 25.84
CA GLU A 28 30.98 -7.17 26.24
C GLU A 28 29.83 -8.04 25.67
N PRO A 29 28.97 -8.59 26.55
CA PRO A 29 27.84 -9.38 26.07
C PRO A 29 27.09 -8.49 25.06
N PRO A 30 26.67 -9.04 23.91
CA PRO A 30 25.93 -8.27 22.95
C PRO A 30 24.77 -7.63 23.71
N LEU A 31 24.65 -6.31 23.58
CA LEU A 31 23.57 -5.55 24.19
C LEU A 31 22.29 -6.36 23.96
N LEU A 32 21.84 -7.05 25.00
CA LEU A 32 20.54 -7.68 25.00
C LEU A 32 19.60 -6.57 24.59
N ILE A 33 19.16 -6.62 23.34
CA ILE A 33 17.99 -5.88 22.93
C ILE A 33 16.97 -6.29 23.96
N GLN A 34 16.73 -5.44 24.96
CA GLN A 34 15.63 -5.62 25.86
C GLN A 34 14.44 -5.71 24.93
N GLU A 35 13.99 -6.93 24.68
CA GLU A 35 12.67 -7.14 24.12
C GLU A 35 11.76 -6.33 25.02
N THR A 36 11.40 -5.15 24.55
CA THR A 36 10.34 -4.38 25.18
C THR A 36 9.22 -5.38 25.36
N PRO A 37 8.76 -5.61 26.62
CA PRO A 37 7.75 -6.63 26.87
C PRO A 37 6.68 -6.38 25.82
N ASN A 38 6.48 -7.39 25.00
CA ASN A 38 5.52 -7.40 23.91
C ASN A 38 4.25 -6.77 24.50
N ARG A 39 4.11 -5.45 24.35
CA ARG A 39 2.83 -4.84 24.55
C ARG A 39 2.00 -5.52 23.49
N ASN A 40 1.32 -6.59 23.90
CA ASN A 40 0.08 -6.98 23.29
C ASN A 40 -0.74 -5.69 23.28
N ILE A 41 -0.55 -4.90 22.24
CA ILE A 41 -1.53 -3.93 21.83
C ILE A 41 -2.68 -4.83 21.40
N VAL A 42 -3.44 -5.26 22.39
CA VAL A 42 -4.78 -5.75 22.19
C VAL A 42 -5.46 -4.54 21.56
N TYR A 43 -5.49 -4.54 20.24
CA TYR A 43 -6.43 -3.72 19.52
C TYR A 43 -7.78 -4.24 19.96
N THR A 44 -8.25 -3.73 21.10
CA THR A 44 -9.68 -3.81 21.46
C THR A 44 -10.35 -3.01 20.34
N THR A 45 -10.68 -3.72 19.28
CA THR A 45 -11.67 -3.26 18.34
C THR A 45 -12.91 -3.02 19.21
N PRO A 46 -13.38 -1.79 19.38
CA PRO A 46 -14.62 -1.57 20.12
C PRO A 46 -15.67 -2.43 19.44
N ALA A 47 -16.24 -3.36 20.21
CA ALA A 47 -17.35 -4.17 19.75
C ALA A 47 -18.48 -3.20 19.36
N GLY A 48 -18.67 -3.01 18.07
CA GLY A 48 -19.65 -2.05 17.53
C GLY A 48 -19.18 -1.21 16.35
N ALA A 49 -17.91 -1.34 15.90
CA ALA A 49 -17.36 -0.54 14.81
C ALA A 49 -17.37 -1.29 13.46
N ASP A 50 -18.43 -2.00 13.13
CA ASP A 50 -18.68 -2.47 11.75
C ASP A 50 -19.28 -1.37 10.85
N GLN A 51 -19.47 -0.17 11.37
CA GLN A 51 -19.66 1.02 10.55
C GLN A 51 -18.27 1.63 10.30
N LYS A 52 -17.56 1.10 9.30
CA LYS A 52 -16.42 1.78 8.69
C LYS A 52 -16.91 3.18 8.34
N ALA A 53 -16.49 4.19 9.10
CA ALA A 53 -16.82 5.58 8.80
C ALA A 53 -16.58 5.80 7.31
N PRO A 54 -17.50 6.43 6.57
CA PRO A 54 -17.35 6.62 5.14
C PRO A 54 -15.97 7.25 4.89
N ALA A 55 -15.16 6.54 4.10
CA ALA A 55 -13.82 7.02 3.85
C ALA A 55 -13.91 8.34 3.10
N ASP A 56 -13.31 9.39 3.66
CA ASP A 56 -13.33 10.73 3.09
C ASP A 56 -12.74 10.70 1.66
N PRO A 57 -13.54 11.04 0.62
CA PRO A 57 -13.06 11.01 -0.77
C PRO A 57 -11.83 11.87 -1.00
N ASP A 58 -11.68 12.99 -0.27
CA ASP A 58 -10.55 13.91 -0.42
C ASP A 58 -9.25 13.26 0.10
N GLN A 59 -9.33 12.52 1.19
CA GLN A 59 -8.18 11.76 1.70
C GLN A 59 -7.78 10.64 0.74
N ILE A 60 -8.75 9.94 0.16
CA ILE A 60 -8.48 8.90 -0.84
C ILE A 60 -7.87 9.53 -2.09
N ALA A 61 -8.40 10.67 -2.57
CA ALA A 61 -7.84 11.39 -3.71
C ALA A 61 -6.38 11.82 -3.47
N ALA A 62 -6.06 12.33 -2.28
CA ALA A 62 -4.70 12.69 -1.92
C ALA A 62 -3.75 11.46 -1.89
N THR A 63 -4.24 10.30 -1.42
CA THR A 63 -3.46 9.05 -1.43
C THR A 63 -3.30 8.49 -2.84
N LEU A 64 -4.31 8.62 -3.70
CA LEU A 64 -4.25 8.26 -5.11
C LEU A 64 -3.17 9.07 -5.85
N GLU A 65 -3.11 10.37 -5.64
CA GLU A 65 -2.06 11.20 -6.27
C GLU A 65 -0.64 10.80 -5.82
N LYS A 66 -0.46 10.45 -4.55
CA LYS A 66 0.81 9.89 -4.05
C LYS A 66 1.12 8.54 -4.72
N ALA A 67 0.10 7.68 -4.89
CA ALA A 67 0.26 6.39 -5.53
C ALA A 67 0.62 6.54 -7.02
N LYS A 68 -0.01 7.47 -7.76
CA LYS A 68 0.33 7.78 -9.16
C LYS A 68 1.79 8.25 -9.31
N LYS A 69 2.24 9.16 -8.44
CA LYS A 69 3.64 9.61 -8.41
C LYS A 69 4.60 8.44 -8.13
N SER A 70 4.24 7.56 -7.17
CA SER A 70 5.02 6.37 -6.85
C SER A 70 5.08 5.36 -8.01
N ALA A 71 3.96 5.16 -8.73
CA ALA A 71 3.91 4.27 -9.89
C ALA A 71 4.77 4.82 -11.05
N ALA A 72 4.65 6.12 -11.36
CA ALA A 72 5.46 6.77 -12.39
C ALA A 72 6.97 6.73 -12.05
N SER A 73 7.33 6.91 -10.77
CA SER A 73 8.71 6.73 -10.32
C SER A 73 9.15 5.26 -10.44
N GLY A 74 8.28 4.31 -10.06
CA GLY A 74 8.54 2.89 -10.17
C GLY A 74 8.82 2.46 -11.61
N GLU A 75 8.03 2.94 -12.57
CA GLU A 75 8.25 2.63 -13.97
C GLU A 75 9.62 3.14 -14.48
N ARG A 76 10.00 4.37 -14.09
CA ARG A 76 11.32 4.92 -14.43
C ARG A 76 12.45 4.10 -13.83
N LEU A 77 12.35 3.73 -12.54
CA LEU A 77 13.34 2.91 -11.84
C LEU A 77 13.45 1.51 -12.45
N TYR A 78 12.33 0.92 -12.87
CA TYR A 78 12.34 -0.36 -13.59
C TYR A 78 13.04 -0.24 -14.94
N LYS A 79 12.74 0.79 -15.75
CA LYS A 79 13.41 1.03 -17.03
C LYS A 79 14.92 1.25 -16.89
N SER A 80 15.35 1.81 -15.74
CA SER A 80 16.76 1.97 -15.38
C SER A 80 17.41 0.71 -14.77
N GLY A 81 16.64 -0.38 -14.61
CA GLY A 81 17.15 -1.64 -14.02
C GLY A 81 17.37 -1.59 -12.50
N ILE A 82 16.87 -0.55 -11.81
CA ILE A 82 17.10 -0.35 -10.36
C ILE A 82 16.15 -1.18 -9.52
N ILE A 83 14.91 -1.37 -9.97
CA ILE A 83 13.91 -2.20 -9.27
C ILE A 83 13.42 -3.35 -10.14
N ALA A 84 12.89 -4.38 -9.51
CA ALA A 84 12.30 -5.51 -10.20
C ALA A 84 10.96 -5.11 -10.90
N LYS A 85 10.65 -5.79 -12.00
CA LYS A 85 9.39 -5.59 -12.73
C LYS A 85 8.16 -5.76 -11.83
N VAL A 86 8.22 -6.73 -10.90
CA VAL A 86 7.15 -6.99 -9.92
C VAL A 86 6.86 -5.78 -9.04
N ASP A 87 7.90 -5.06 -8.62
CA ASP A 87 7.73 -3.88 -7.76
C ASP A 87 7.05 -2.72 -8.52
N ALA A 88 7.40 -2.53 -9.79
CA ALA A 88 6.74 -1.55 -10.65
C ALA A 88 5.27 -1.92 -10.90
N GLU A 89 4.98 -3.19 -11.20
CA GLU A 89 3.62 -3.71 -11.39
C GLU A 89 2.76 -3.57 -10.11
N ASN A 90 3.33 -3.86 -8.93
CA ASN A 90 2.63 -3.70 -7.66
C ASN A 90 2.27 -2.24 -7.38
N ARG A 91 3.14 -1.29 -7.74
CA ARG A 91 2.85 0.14 -7.62
C ARG A 91 1.74 0.57 -8.58
N ALA A 92 1.73 0.06 -9.81
CA ALA A 92 0.65 0.32 -10.77
C ALA A 92 -0.68 -0.27 -10.30
N LEU A 93 -0.70 -1.49 -9.78
CA LEU A 93 -1.90 -2.12 -9.22
C LEU A 93 -2.46 -1.33 -8.04
N LYS A 94 -1.59 -0.73 -7.22
CA LYS A 94 -2.02 0.12 -6.10
C LYS A 94 -2.79 1.36 -6.58
N VAL A 95 -2.43 1.93 -7.72
CA VAL A 95 -3.18 3.06 -8.32
C VAL A 95 -4.60 2.61 -8.68
N ILE A 96 -4.74 1.48 -9.37
CA ILE A 96 -6.05 0.95 -9.79
C ILE A 96 -6.94 0.66 -8.57
N ARG A 97 -6.37 0.18 -7.47
CA ARG A 97 -7.11 -0.04 -6.22
C ARG A 97 -7.62 1.26 -5.64
N PHE A 98 -6.79 2.28 -5.54
CA PHE A 98 -7.22 3.58 -5.01
C PHE A 98 -8.21 4.29 -5.94
N GLU A 99 -8.15 4.07 -7.26
CA GLU A 99 -9.16 4.58 -8.18
C GLU A 99 -10.53 3.94 -7.92
N ALA A 100 -10.58 2.63 -7.66
CA ALA A 100 -11.81 1.95 -7.29
C ALA A 100 -12.33 2.41 -5.92
N ASP A 101 -11.44 2.49 -4.92
CA ASP A 101 -11.81 2.95 -3.58
C ASP A 101 -12.35 4.39 -3.61
N LEU A 102 -11.80 5.27 -4.45
CA LEU A 102 -12.30 6.63 -4.64
C LEU A 102 -13.68 6.65 -5.30
N ALA A 103 -13.89 5.81 -6.32
CA ALA A 103 -15.18 5.72 -7.00
C ALA A 103 -16.27 5.16 -6.06
N GLU A 104 -15.94 4.16 -5.24
CA GLU A 104 -16.84 3.64 -4.19
C GLU A 104 -17.19 4.71 -3.14
N ALA A 105 -16.20 5.49 -2.68
CA ALA A 105 -16.42 6.56 -1.71
C ALA A 105 -17.29 7.69 -2.28
N LYS A 106 -17.10 8.07 -3.55
CA LYS A 106 -17.94 9.04 -4.24
C LYS A 106 -19.39 8.55 -4.39
N LEU A 107 -19.56 7.26 -4.71
CA LEU A 107 -20.89 6.66 -4.79
C LEU A 107 -21.60 6.72 -3.44
N GLU A 108 -20.89 6.39 -2.37
CA GLU A 108 -21.47 6.42 -1.02
C GLU A 108 -21.87 7.85 -0.61
N LEU A 109 -21.02 8.83 -0.90
CA LEU A 109 -21.33 10.24 -0.68
C LEU A 109 -22.56 10.69 -1.50
N ALA A 110 -22.66 10.25 -2.76
CA ALA A 110 -23.81 10.57 -3.62
C ALA A 110 -25.10 9.95 -3.09
N LYS A 111 -25.06 8.71 -2.58
CA LYS A 111 -26.22 8.07 -1.93
C LYS A 111 -26.66 8.82 -0.67
N GLN A 112 -25.70 9.22 0.17
CA GLN A 112 -25.99 10.01 1.37
C GLN A 112 -26.62 11.35 1.00
N ASN A 113 -26.12 12.00 -0.06
CA ASN A 113 -26.71 13.23 -0.56
C ASN A 113 -28.16 13.03 -1.03
N VAL A 114 -28.45 11.95 -1.75
CA VAL A 114 -29.84 11.62 -2.15
C VAL A 114 -30.71 11.46 -0.92
N ALA A 115 -30.29 10.71 0.09
CA ALA A 115 -31.07 10.52 1.32
C ALA A 115 -31.35 11.84 2.06
N VAL A 116 -30.36 12.74 2.10
CA VAL A 116 -30.56 14.10 2.68
C VAL A 116 -31.55 14.91 1.85
N GLN A 117 -31.44 14.87 0.51
CA GLN A 117 -32.39 15.60 -0.35
C GLN A 117 -33.84 15.02 -0.24
N GLU A 118 -33.98 13.70 -0.09
CA GLU A 118 -35.28 13.05 0.15
C GLU A 118 -35.93 13.57 1.43
N SER A 119 -35.19 13.65 2.53
CA SER A 119 -35.67 14.21 3.79
C SER A 119 -36.10 15.69 3.66
N ARG A 120 -35.36 16.47 2.86
CA ARG A 120 -35.66 17.88 2.60
C ARG A 120 -36.90 18.06 1.69
N LEU A 121 -37.11 17.13 0.75
CA LEU A 121 -38.31 17.12 -0.06
C LEU A 121 -39.57 16.83 0.80
N GLU A 122 -39.49 15.84 1.72
CA GLU A 122 -40.52 15.52 2.67
C GLU A 122 -40.87 16.71 3.59
N ALA A 123 -39.84 17.52 3.94
CA ALA A 123 -40.04 18.77 4.69
C ALA A 123 -40.58 19.92 3.83
N GLY A 124 -40.70 19.75 2.52
CA GLY A 124 -41.15 20.79 1.61
C GLY A 124 -40.13 21.90 1.34
N GLU A 125 -38.86 21.66 1.63
CA GLU A 125 -37.75 22.64 1.48
C GLU A 125 -37.17 22.71 0.06
N ILE A 126 -37.36 21.64 -0.73
CA ILE A 126 -36.78 21.52 -2.08
C ILE A 126 -37.84 21.04 -3.07
N SER A 127 -37.57 21.20 -4.35
CA SER A 127 -38.44 20.75 -5.44
C SER A 127 -38.10 19.31 -5.90
N GLU A 128 -39.08 18.67 -6.56
CA GLU A 128 -38.87 17.35 -7.20
C GLU A 128 -37.74 17.39 -8.23
N ALA A 129 -37.51 18.51 -8.92
CA ALA A 129 -36.43 18.66 -9.89
C ALA A 129 -35.03 18.57 -9.26
N GLU A 130 -34.85 19.07 -8.04
CA GLU A 130 -33.59 19.03 -7.33
C GLU A 130 -33.22 17.59 -6.88
N ILE A 131 -34.22 16.82 -6.46
CA ILE A 131 -33.97 15.41 -6.11
C ILE A 131 -33.67 14.55 -7.35
N GLU A 132 -34.28 14.84 -8.49
CA GLU A 132 -34.00 14.15 -9.74
C GLU A 132 -32.51 14.39 -10.19
N ILE A 133 -31.99 15.60 -9.97
CA ILE A 133 -30.58 15.91 -10.21
C ILE A 133 -29.72 15.07 -9.27
N ALA A 134 -30.02 15.02 -7.97
CA ALA A 134 -29.23 14.22 -7.01
C ALA A 134 -29.26 12.72 -7.38
N LYS A 135 -30.41 12.18 -7.76
CA LYS A 135 -30.56 10.79 -8.22
C LYS A 135 -29.77 10.52 -9.50
N SER A 136 -29.78 11.45 -10.45
CA SER A 136 -29.00 11.32 -11.69
C SER A 136 -27.49 11.29 -11.43
N LEU A 137 -27.01 12.13 -10.50
CA LEU A 137 -25.59 12.14 -10.06
C LEU A 137 -25.21 10.84 -9.34
N ALA A 138 -26.09 10.32 -8.48
CA ALA A 138 -25.86 9.04 -7.82
C ALA A 138 -25.84 7.88 -8.83
N ALA A 139 -26.70 7.90 -9.84
CA ALA A 139 -26.67 6.91 -10.92
C ALA A 139 -25.38 6.99 -11.78
N ALA A 140 -24.87 8.19 -12.04
CA ALA A 140 -23.59 8.37 -12.72
C ALA A 140 -22.42 7.85 -11.87
N ALA A 141 -22.41 8.17 -10.58
CA ALA A 141 -21.40 7.66 -9.63
C ALA A 141 -21.44 6.13 -9.50
N ALA A 142 -22.64 5.52 -9.56
CA ALA A 142 -22.79 4.08 -9.53
C ALA A 142 -22.13 3.41 -10.76
N LYS A 143 -22.35 3.94 -11.96
CA LYS A 143 -21.69 3.45 -13.18
C LYS A 143 -20.17 3.62 -13.14
N GLU A 144 -19.68 4.75 -12.61
CA GLU A 144 -18.25 4.98 -12.44
C GLU A 144 -17.66 3.96 -11.47
N SER A 145 -18.30 3.74 -10.33
CA SER A 145 -17.88 2.76 -9.33
C SER A 145 -17.88 1.33 -9.90
N GLU A 146 -18.93 0.90 -10.57
CA GLU A 146 -19.01 -0.42 -11.21
C GLU A 146 -17.84 -0.62 -12.20
N SER A 147 -17.60 0.36 -13.06
CA SER A 147 -16.50 0.30 -14.03
C SER A 147 -15.12 0.26 -13.37
N ALA A 148 -14.93 1.01 -12.28
CA ALA A 148 -13.67 1.04 -11.54
C ALA A 148 -13.42 -0.28 -10.78
N VAL A 149 -14.46 -0.85 -10.17
CA VAL A 149 -14.40 -2.17 -9.51
C VAL A 149 -14.09 -3.25 -10.52
N ALA A 150 -14.74 -3.28 -11.68
CA ALA A 150 -14.46 -4.25 -12.73
C ALA A 150 -12.99 -4.15 -13.23
N LYS A 151 -12.45 -2.94 -13.36
CA LYS A 151 -11.03 -2.73 -13.70
C LYS A 151 -10.10 -3.26 -12.61
N LYS A 152 -10.42 -3.02 -11.32
CA LYS A 152 -9.66 -3.52 -10.18
C LYS A 152 -9.63 -5.05 -10.16
N GLU A 153 -10.79 -5.70 -10.28
CA GLU A 153 -10.91 -7.17 -10.28
C GLU A 153 -10.11 -7.80 -11.43
N LYS A 154 -10.24 -7.24 -12.63
CA LYS A 154 -9.44 -7.69 -13.78
C LYS A 154 -7.94 -7.51 -13.55
N ALA A 155 -7.50 -6.36 -13.07
CA ALA A 155 -6.09 -6.10 -12.81
C ALA A 155 -5.52 -7.00 -11.69
N GLU A 156 -6.32 -7.31 -10.68
CA GLU A 156 -5.94 -8.24 -9.61
C GLU A 156 -5.81 -9.68 -10.12
N LEU A 157 -6.73 -10.12 -10.98
CA LEU A 157 -6.66 -11.42 -11.62
C LEU A 157 -5.43 -11.52 -12.53
N ASP A 158 -5.18 -10.53 -13.38
CA ASP A 158 -4.02 -10.48 -14.26
C ASP A 158 -2.70 -10.52 -13.45
N ALA A 159 -2.61 -9.75 -12.37
CA ALA A 159 -1.45 -9.76 -11.48
C ALA A 159 -1.25 -11.12 -10.80
N ALA A 160 -2.34 -11.77 -10.37
CA ALA A 160 -2.29 -13.10 -9.77
C ALA A 160 -1.83 -14.16 -10.77
N MET A 161 -2.33 -14.13 -12.03
CA MET A 161 -1.89 -15.02 -13.09
C MET A 161 -0.41 -14.85 -13.45
N LEU A 162 0.06 -13.60 -13.55
CA LEU A 162 1.48 -13.29 -13.77
C LEU A 162 2.34 -13.84 -12.63
N ASN A 163 1.90 -13.67 -11.39
CA ASN A 163 2.61 -14.23 -10.24
C ASN A 163 2.67 -15.76 -10.31
N LEU A 164 1.56 -16.43 -10.62
CA LEU A 164 1.53 -17.89 -10.79
C LEU A 164 2.51 -18.36 -11.87
N GLN A 165 2.55 -17.67 -13.02
CA GLN A 165 3.52 -17.97 -14.07
C GLN A 165 4.97 -17.84 -13.60
N ARG A 166 5.28 -16.77 -12.84
CA ARG A 166 6.62 -16.57 -12.24
C ARG A 166 6.98 -17.70 -11.28
N GLN A 167 6.06 -18.09 -10.38
CA GLN A 167 6.30 -19.16 -9.42
C GLN A 167 6.51 -20.51 -10.11
N LYS A 168 5.72 -20.82 -11.16
CA LYS A 168 5.92 -22.03 -11.98
C LYS A 168 7.29 -22.03 -12.66
N LYS A 169 7.72 -20.87 -13.20
CA LYS A 169 9.03 -20.74 -13.84
C LYS A 169 10.17 -20.92 -12.83
N LEU A 170 10.07 -20.32 -11.63
CA LEU A 170 11.05 -20.51 -10.57
C LEU A 170 11.14 -21.97 -10.12
N LEU A 171 10.00 -22.66 -10.00
CA LEU A 171 9.97 -24.07 -9.67
C LEU A 171 10.65 -24.93 -10.75
N ALA A 172 10.38 -24.64 -12.03
CA ALA A 172 11.01 -25.35 -13.16
C ALA A 172 12.54 -25.15 -13.21
N MET A 173 13.02 -23.98 -12.75
CA MET A 173 14.45 -23.71 -12.63
C MET A 173 15.08 -24.26 -11.34
N GLY A 174 14.31 -24.97 -10.49
CA GLY A 174 14.81 -25.53 -9.23
C GLY A 174 14.99 -24.53 -8.09
N SER A 175 14.68 -23.25 -8.30
CA SER A 175 14.80 -22.19 -7.29
C SER A 175 13.48 -21.84 -6.58
N GLY A 176 12.35 -22.37 -7.04
CA GLY A 176 11.02 -22.16 -6.49
C GLY A 176 10.57 -23.26 -5.53
N ARG A 177 9.54 -22.96 -4.72
CA ARG A 177 8.90 -23.90 -3.81
C ARG A 177 7.53 -24.31 -4.34
N LYS A 178 7.20 -25.60 -4.27
CA LYS A 178 5.88 -26.12 -4.67
C LYS A 178 4.74 -25.47 -3.87
N SER A 179 4.95 -25.14 -2.61
CA SER A 179 3.99 -24.43 -1.76
C SER A 179 3.63 -23.04 -2.28
N GLU A 180 4.61 -22.30 -2.85
CA GLU A 180 4.37 -20.98 -3.43
C GLU A 180 3.53 -21.07 -4.71
N VAL A 181 3.75 -22.09 -5.52
CA VAL A 181 2.92 -22.36 -6.71
C VAL A 181 1.49 -22.68 -6.29
N ASN A 182 1.28 -23.52 -5.28
CA ASN A 182 -0.05 -23.87 -4.77
C ASN A 182 -0.79 -22.63 -4.25
N ARG A 183 -0.15 -21.81 -3.41
CA ARG A 183 -0.73 -20.55 -2.92
C ARG A 183 -1.10 -19.58 -4.04
N ALA A 184 -0.23 -19.45 -5.04
CA ALA A 184 -0.50 -18.61 -6.20
C ALA A 184 -1.69 -19.14 -7.01
N GLN A 185 -1.82 -20.46 -7.15
CA GLN A 185 -2.93 -21.10 -7.84
C GLN A 185 -4.25 -20.95 -7.08
N GLU A 186 -4.25 -21.15 -5.76
CA GLU A 186 -5.40 -20.90 -4.89
C GLU A 186 -5.89 -19.45 -5.00
N LYS A 187 -4.97 -18.49 -5.02
CA LYS A 187 -5.31 -17.07 -5.20
C LYS A 187 -5.99 -16.80 -6.55
N VAL A 188 -5.49 -17.38 -7.65
CA VAL A 188 -6.12 -17.24 -8.96
C VAL A 188 -7.51 -17.85 -8.94
N SER A 189 -7.67 -19.06 -8.41
CA SER A 189 -8.98 -19.74 -8.33
C SER A 189 -9.98 -18.93 -7.50
N ALA A 190 -9.55 -18.36 -6.36
CA ALA A 190 -10.43 -17.53 -5.52
C ALA A 190 -10.89 -16.25 -6.24
N LEU A 191 -10.01 -15.61 -7.03
CA LEU A 191 -10.37 -14.43 -7.81
C LEU A 191 -11.28 -14.77 -9.00
N GLN A 192 -11.11 -15.93 -9.62
CA GLN A 192 -12.00 -16.41 -10.70
C GLN A 192 -13.40 -16.77 -10.22
N GLN A 193 -13.55 -17.24 -8.98
CA GLN A 193 -14.85 -17.56 -8.40
C GLN A 193 -15.63 -16.32 -7.95
N LYS A 194 -14.94 -15.22 -7.74
CA LYS A 194 -15.55 -13.96 -7.30
C LYS A 194 -16.11 -13.15 -8.49
N ASN A 195 -15.57 -13.33 -9.67
CA ASN A 195 -15.97 -12.70 -10.93
C ASN A 195 -16.96 -13.58 -11.70
#